data_afe62bf7efa8e13d95d3292469d94623
#
_entry.id   afe62bf7efa8e13d95d3292469d94623
#
_cell.length_a   1.000
_cell.length_b   1.000
_cell.length_c   1.000
_cell.angle_alpha   90.00
_cell.angle_beta   90.00
_cell.angle_gamma   90.00
#
_symmetry.space_group_name_H-M   'P 1'
#
loop_
_entity.id
_entity.type
_entity.pdbx_description
1 polymer ?
#
loop_
_entity_poly.entity_id
_entity_poly.type
_entity_poly.pdbx_seq_one_letter_code
_entity_poly.pdbx_strand_id
1 'polypeptide(L)'
;MILLCALWMGLTRAMAQQSTPSVVHPNVGTSSTSDQLSIKLVNKHINYGGSQEQYRDAYINSPKSANIHPDGSKYYVNSLEGCATVVYDMKTHKRIKVIHYKFEDEKDAALWSKPSEFYPFTHYTEHLNTFMGKPVESTFSHGGRYLWIPFYRRTYDINAQDPSAIAVIDTRTDEIVKLMETGPLPKMVACSHDGRHVAITHWGNNTVGIVNVASLNPDEWYHEKLLVVDYVLPLNFSLTQQIDRDNKSGYCLRGTVFTPDDKYLLVGCMGGNGGIAVIDMSTQKYMGRVLGMMANVRHLVIRDGYLYLSINKAGYVQRIKLDKFMQAAKNINGKTTTLSGWENCQVGAGARTIEISPSGHFVFAACNLASKLYVVDTRTMKVVTNIDVDSYPVGLDISNDGRFVIVTSQGRGNSGGNAVNIYEVEYTEPEPVMENTDGAAVLNMLKDDPSKQQASVEKDNIATVLEHDGDSLLLYIGAGLLAAVAVVAFLMRRRKGAQIRN
;
A
#
# COMPACT_ATOMS: atom_id res chain seq x y z
N MET A 1 26.86 63.35 -22.21
CA MET A 1 25.57 62.88 -21.73
C MET A 1 24.83 62.14 -22.86
N ILE A 2 25.47 61.20 -23.58
CA ILE A 2 24.87 60.34 -24.62
C ILE A 2 25.63 59.02 -24.68
N LEU A 3 25.79 58.36 -23.58
CA LEU A 3 26.44 57.03 -23.59
C LEU A 3 25.92 56.11 -22.47
N LEU A 4 24.71 56.33 -21.98
CA LEU A 4 24.12 55.53 -20.89
C LEU A 4 22.74 54.89 -21.22
N CYS A 5 22.30 54.97 -22.49
CA CYS A 5 20.98 54.42 -22.91
C CYS A 5 21.05 53.14 -23.76
N ALA A 6 22.23 52.56 -23.98
CA ALA A 6 22.35 51.38 -24.88
C ALA A 6 22.58 50.04 -24.18
N LEU A 7 22.52 49.97 -22.85
CA LEU A 7 22.72 48.72 -22.10
C LEU A 7 21.46 48.19 -21.40
N TRP A 8 20.27 48.66 -21.74
CA TRP A 8 19.01 48.24 -21.11
C TRP A 8 18.05 47.43 -22.00
N MET A 9 18.52 47.00 -23.18
CA MET A 9 17.71 46.22 -24.13
C MET A 9 18.29 44.81 -24.42
N GLY A 10 18.88 44.13 -23.45
CA GLY A 10 19.46 42.80 -23.67
C GLY A 10 19.13 41.75 -22.63
N LEU A 11 18.25 41.99 -21.67
CA LEU A 11 17.82 41.02 -20.65
C LEU A 11 16.32 40.73 -20.74
N THR A 12 15.82 40.40 -21.93
CA THR A 12 14.62 39.59 -22.03
C THR A 12 15.03 38.19 -21.57
N ARG A 13 14.85 37.91 -20.27
CA ARG A 13 14.77 36.55 -19.76
C ARG A 13 13.77 35.82 -20.66
N ALA A 14 14.25 34.88 -21.46
CA ALA A 14 13.45 33.78 -21.95
C ALA A 14 12.85 33.10 -20.72
N MET A 15 11.66 33.50 -20.29
CA MET A 15 10.82 32.68 -19.48
C MET A 15 10.58 31.44 -20.33
N ALA A 16 11.29 30.36 -20.02
CA ALA A 16 10.95 29.04 -20.53
C ALA A 16 9.45 28.88 -20.22
N GLN A 17 8.62 28.97 -21.25
CA GLN A 17 7.23 28.52 -21.16
C GLN A 17 7.30 27.10 -20.65
N GLN A 18 6.98 26.90 -19.38
CA GLN A 18 6.68 25.55 -18.87
C GLN A 18 5.48 25.09 -19.70
N SER A 19 5.77 24.33 -20.76
CA SER A 19 4.72 23.64 -21.49
C SER A 19 3.95 22.84 -20.46
N THR A 20 2.65 23.07 -20.37
CA THR A 20 1.74 22.19 -19.60
C THR A 20 2.05 20.76 -20.03
N PRO A 21 2.36 19.85 -19.10
CA PRO A 21 2.65 18.47 -19.48
C PRO A 21 1.50 17.94 -20.33
N SER A 22 1.80 17.39 -21.50
CA SER A 22 0.78 16.79 -22.35
C SER A 22 0.04 15.71 -21.57
N VAL A 23 -1.29 15.73 -21.62
CA VAL A 23 -2.12 14.68 -21.02
C VAL A 23 -1.93 13.40 -21.82
N VAL A 24 -1.61 12.31 -21.13
CA VAL A 24 -1.38 10.99 -21.72
C VAL A 24 -2.52 10.05 -21.32
N HIS A 25 -3.14 9.44 -22.33
CA HIS A 25 -4.22 8.44 -22.17
C HIS A 25 -3.99 7.28 -23.17
N PRO A 26 -3.16 6.29 -22.84
CA PRO A 26 -2.91 5.17 -23.75
C PRO A 26 -4.19 4.35 -23.98
N ASN A 27 -4.33 3.83 -25.19
CA ASN A 27 -5.42 2.92 -25.52
C ASN A 27 -5.09 1.49 -25.08
N VAL A 28 -6.12 0.73 -24.69
CA VAL A 28 -5.98 -0.72 -24.52
C VAL A 28 -5.47 -1.33 -25.82
N GLY A 29 -4.48 -2.21 -25.74
CA GLY A 29 -3.74 -2.76 -26.86
C GLY A 29 -2.37 -2.08 -27.10
N THR A 30 -2.10 -0.90 -26.50
CA THR A 30 -0.75 -0.33 -26.54
C THR A 30 0.26 -1.30 -25.97
N SER A 31 1.37 -1.51 -26.65
CA SER A 31 2.41 -2.46 -26.27
C SER A 31 3.82 -1.91 -26.49
N SER A 32 4.79 -2.49 -25.80
CA SER A 32 6.21 -2.25 -26.00
C SER A 32 6.94 -3.59 -25.85
N THR A 33 7.90 -3.85 -26.74
CA THR A 33 8.63 -5.13 -26.81
C THR A 33 10.13 -4.88 -26.84
N SER A 34 10.88 -5.75 -26.18
CA SER A 34 12.32 -5.86 -26.23
C SER A 34 12.72 -7.30 -26.52
N ASP A 35 14.01 -7.59 -26.48
CA ASP A 35 14.56 -8.95 -26.58
C ASP A 35 14.32 -9.81 -25.32
N GLN A 36 13.95 -9.18 -24.18
CA GLN A 36 13.80 -9.84 -22.90
C GLN A 36 12.35 -10.02 -22.44
N LEU A 37 11.46 -9.12 -22.85
CA LEU A 37 10.04 -9.16 -22.50
C LEU A 37 9.18 -8.32 -23.43
N SER A 38 7.89 -8.62 -23.46
CA SER A 38 6.86 -7.73 -23.99
C SER A 38 5.90 -7.27 -22.88
N ILE A 39 5.41 -6.04 -22.98
CA ILE A 39 4.43 -5.48 -22.06
C ILE A 39 3.29 -4.87 -22.86
N LYS A 40 2.05 -5.18 -22.50
CA LYS A 40 0.83 -4.76 -23.21
C LYS A 40 -0.23 -4.29 -22.24
N LEU A 41 -0.82 -3.12 -22.50
CA LEU A 41 -2.00 -2.65 -21.78
C LEU A 41 -3.21 -3.49 -22.19
N VAL A 42 -3.68 -4.35 -21.29
CA VAL A 42 -4.78 -5.30 -21.58
C VAL A 42 -6.13 -4.83 -21.06
N ASN A 43 -6.13 -4.00 -20.01
CA ASN A 43 -7.36 -3.43 -19.47
C ASN A 43 -7.07 -2.12 -18.74
N LYS A 44 -8.12 -1.36 -18.41
CA LYS A 44 -8.02 -0.17 -17.59
C LYS A 44 -9.34 0.14 -16.89
N HIS A 45 -9.29 0.93 -15.81
CA HIS A 45 -10.46 1.58 -15.21
C HIS A 45 -10.22 3.07 -15.21
N ILE A 46 -11.19 3.85 -15.69
CA ILE A 46 -11.03 5.29 -15.85
C ILE A 46 -12.22 6.06 -15.28
N ASN A 47 -11.95 7.27 -14.81
CA ASN A 47 -12.99 8.23 -14.47
C ASN A 47 -12.68 9.59 -15.11
N TYR A 48 -12.60 9.59 -16.42
CA TYR A 48 -12.51 10.79 -17.27
C TYR A 48 -13.33 10.57 -18.55
N GLY A 49 -13.77 11.65 -19.20
CA GLY A 49 -14.53 11.58 -20.46
C GLY A 49 -13.63 11.28 -21.66
N GLY A 50 -14.23 10.81 -22.77
CA GLY A 50 -13.54 10.58 -24.05
C GLY A 50 -13.90 9.27 -24.71
N SER A 51 -13.04 8.79 -25.62
CA SER A 51 -13.31 7.64 -26.50
C SER A 51 -13.20 6.26 -25.84
N GLN A 52 -12.99 6.18 -24.54
CA GLN A 52 -12.76 4.92 -23.81
C GLN A 52 -13.85 4.66 -22.74
N GLU A 53 -15.08 5.09 -22.98
CA GLU A 53 -16.20 5.04 -22.03
C GLU A 53 -16.53 3.62 -21.53
N GLN A 54 -16.22 2.57 -22.32
CA GLN A 54 -16.41 1.16 -21.92
C GLN A 54 -15.58 0.74 -20.69
N TYR A 55 -14.52 1.53 -20.35
CA TYR A 55 -13.66 1.29 -19.18
C TYR A 55 -14.01 2.17 -17.98
N ARG A 56 -15.12 2.92 -18.07
CA ARG A 56 -15.48 3.89 -17.04
C ARG A 56 -15.87 3.23 -15.74
N ASP A 57 -15.27 3.72 -14.66
CA ASP A 57 -15.67 3.43 -13.29
C ASP A 57 -15.67 4.71 -12.46
N ALA A 58 -16.88 5.16 -12.06
CA ALA A 58 -17.06 6.40 -11.31
C ALA A 58 -16.44 6.39 -9.91
N TYR A 59 -16.07 5.21 -9.37
CA TYR A 59 -15.42 5.08 -8.08
C TYR A 59 -13.90 5.29 -8.13
N ILE A 60 -13.31 5.36 -9.33
CA ILE A 60 -11.89 5.71 -9.50
C ILE A 60 -11.76 7.24 -9.46
N ASN A 61 -11.38 7.73 -8.27
CA ASN A 61 -11.17 9.16 -8.06
C ASN A 61 -9.85 9.42 -7.36
N SER A 62 -8.88 9.96 -8.11
CA SER A 62 -7.49 10.14 -7.66
C SER A 62 -6.88 8.84 -7.09
N PRO A 63 -6.84 7.73 -7.86
CA PRO A 63 -6.38 6.44 -7.36
C PRO A 63 -4.92 6.54 -6.91
N LYS A 64 -4.63 6.02 -5.70
CA LYS A 64 -3.35 6.24 -5.02
C LYS A 64 -2.44 5.03 -5.07
N SER A 65 -2.94 3.88 -4.72
CA SER A 65 -2.24 2.60 -4.77
C SER A 65 -3.13 1.52 -5.35
N ALA A 66 -2.52 0.47 -5.84
CA ALA A 66 -3.16 -0.79 -6.14
C ALA A 66 -2.36 -1.91 -5.45
N ASN A 67 -3.06 -2.94 -4.99
CA ASN A 67 -2.44 -4.13 -4.42
C ASN A 67 -3.15 -5.37 -4.95
N ILE A 68 -2.39 -6.25 -5.58
CA ILE A 68 -2.86 -7.55 -6.06
C ILE A 68 -2.88 -8.49 -4.86
N HIS A 69 -4.01 -9.15 -4.62
CA HIS A 69 -4.08 -10.14 -3.55
C HIS A 69 -3.05 -11.26 -3.80
N PRO A 70 -2.32 -11.75 -2.77
CA PRO A 70 -1.25 -12.73 -2.97
C PRO A 70 -1.65 -14.02 -3.67
N ASP A 71 -2.93 -14.42 -3.61
CA ASP A 71 -3.45 -15.58 -4.34
C ASP A 71 -3.79 -15.31 -5.82
N GLY A 72 -3.62 -14.06 -6.28
CA GLY A 72 -3.89 -13.66 -7.66
C GLY A 72 -5.37 -13.59 -8.04
N SER A 73 -6.31 -13.72 -7.09
CA SER A 73 -7.75 -13.78 -7.40
C SER A 73 -8.36 -12.40 -7.66
N LYS A 74 -7.86 -11.36 -7.00
CA LYS A 74 -8.41 -10.01 -7.03
C LYS A 74 -7.36 -8.93 -6.77
N TYR A 75 -7.70 -7.67 -6.99
CA TYR A 75 -6.87 -6.53 -6.63
C TYR A 75 -7.70 -5.40 -6.05
N TYR A 76 -7.04 -4.62 -5.20
CA TYR A 76 -7.61 -3.50 -4.45
C TYR A 76 -7.04 -2.20 -4.98
N VAL A 77 -7.89 -1.20 -5.18
CA VAL A 77 -7.47 0.13 -5.65
C VAL A 77 -7.93 1.17 -4.64
N ASN A 78 -6.99 1.88 -4.04
CA ASN A 78 -7.27 2.96 -3.11
C ASN A 78 -7.62 4.25 -3.87
N SER A 79 -8.90 4.61 -3.88
CA SER A 79 -9.45 5.83 -4.47
C SER A 79 -9.40 6.95 -3.44
N LEU A 80 -8.31 7.75 -3.47
CA LEU A 80 -7.98 8.75 -2.43
C LEU A 80 -9.13 9.76 -2.24
N GLU A 81 -9.51 10.46 -3.31
CA GLU A 81 -10.58 11.47 -3.25
C GLU A 81 -11.97 10.83 -3.28
N GLY A 82 -12.08 9.56 -3.64
CA GLY A 82 -13.30 8.77 -3.52
C GLY A 82 -13.58 8.29 -2.09
N CYS A 83 -12.62 8.44 -1.17
CA CYS A 83 -12.69 7.92 0.20
C CYS A 83 -13.16 6.46 0.23
N ALA A 84 -12.60 5.64 -0.65
CA ALA A 84 -12.99 4.24 -0.82
C ALA A 84 -11.84 3.38 -1.33
N THR A 85 -11.94 2.08 -1.11
CA THR A 85 -11.16 1.08 -1.84
C THR A 85 -12.09 0.30 -2.75
N VAL A 86 -11.70 0.20 -4.01
CA VAL A 86 -12.45 -0.54 -5.03
C VAL A 86 -11.79 -1.89 -5.24
N VAL A 87 -12.58 -2.95 -5.17
CA VAL A 87 -12.13 -4.34 -5.32
C VAL A 87 -12.53 -4.85 -6.69
N TYR A 88 -11.59 -5.42 -7.41
CA TYR A 88 -11.80 -5.99 -8.75
C TYR A 88 -11.36 -7.45 -8.80
N ASP A 89 -12.10 -8.25 -9.56
CA ASP A 89 -11.72 -9.61 -9.93
C ASP A 89 -10.55 -9.60 -10.91
N MET A 90 -9.50 -10.37 -10.65
CA MET A 90 -8.27 -10.33 -11.44
C MET A 90 -8.43 -10.93 -12.83
N LYS A 91 -9.30 -11.94 -13.01
CA LYS A 91 -9.51 -12.61 -14.28
C LYS A 91 -10.40 -11.83 -15.24
N THR A 92 -11.48 -11.24 -14.70
CA THR A 92 -12.49 -10.54 -15.50
C THR A 92 -12.33 -9.03 -15.50
N HIS A 93 -11.52 -8.50 -14.59
CA HIS A 93 -11.35 -7.08 -14.30
C HIS A 93 -12.65 -6.35 -13.95
N LYS A 94 -13.69 -7.10 -13.55
CA LYS A 94 -14.96 -6.53 -13.12
C LYS A 94 -14.90 -6.13 -11.66
N ARG A 95 -15.53 -5.02 -11.33
CA ARG A 95 -15.66 -4.57 -9.94
C ARG A 95 -16.50 -5.57 -9.14
N ILE A 96 -15.95 -6.02 -8.01
CA ILE A 96 -16.61 -6.92 -7.05
C ILE A 96 -17.31 -6.09 -5.98
N LYS A 97 -16.59 -5.09 -5.41
CA LYS A 97 -17.04 -4.33 -4.24
C LYS A 97 -16.46 -2.92 -4.21
N VAL A 98 -17.14 -2.02 -3.51
CA VAL A 98 -16.62 -0.71 -3.09
C VAL A 98 -16.71 -0.65 -1.58
N ILE A 99 -15.57 -0.44 -0.91
CA ILE A 99 -15.45 -0.32 0.54
C ILE A 99 -15.33 1.17 0.84
N HIS A 100 -16.37 1.75 1.41
CA HIS A 100 -16.41 3.17 1.74
C HIS A 100 -15.85 3.45 3.12
N TYR A 101 -15.09 4.53 3.25
CA TYR A 101 -14.49 4.99 4.50
C TYR A 101 -15.24 6.22 5.02
N LYS A 102 -16.51 6.03 5.36
CA LYS A 102 -17.32 7.01 6.07
C LYS A 102 -17.67 6.43 7.43
N PHE A 103 -17.16 7.06 8.48
CA PHE A 103 -17.31 6.59 9.86
C PHE A 103 -18.13 7.56 10.70
N GLU A 104 -18.80 7.00 11.71
CA GLU A 104 -19.66 7.74 12.66
C GLU A 104 -19.41 7.18 14.07
N ASP A 105 -19.31 8.07 15.09
CA ASP A 105 -18.90 7.70 16.45
C ASP A 105 -19.68 6.52 17.03
N GLU A 106 -21.02 6.56 16.98
CA GLU A 106 -21.86 5.53 17.58
C GLU A 106 -21.93 4.25 16.73
N LYS A 107 -22.08 4.43 15.42
CA LYS A 107 -22.28 3.34 14.48
C LYS A 107 -21.07 2.43 14.37
N ASP A 108 -19.87 3.01 14.34
CA ASP A 108 -18.63 2.32 14.07
C ASP A 108 -17.77 2.12 15.33
N ALA A 109 -18.33 2.42 16.52
CA ALA A 109 -17.62 2.30 17.80
C ALA A 109 -16.98 0.92 18.03
N ALA A 110 -17.65 -0.15 17.63
CA ALA A 110 -17.16 -1.52 17.79
C ALA A 110 -15.93 -1.85 16.91
N LEU A 111 -15.69 -1.10 15.85
CA LEU A 111 -14.53 -1.30 14.97
C LEU A 111 -13.23 -0.75 15.58
N TRP A 112 -13.33 0.25 16.47
CA TRP A 112 -12.17 0.92 17.03
C TRP A 112 -11.42 0.06 18.03
N SER A 113 -10.10 0.02 17.91
CA SER A 113 -9.22 -0.45 18.98
C SER A 113 -9.29 0.50 20.18
N LYS A 114 -8.79 0.05 21.32
CA LYS A 114 -8.61 0.95 22.47
C LYS A 114 -7.76 2.16 22.06
N PRO A 115 -8.09 3.38 22.54
CA PRO A 115 -7.26 4.56 22.28
C PRO A 115 -5.81 4.33 22.70
N SER A 116 -4.89 4.90 21.95
CA SER A 116 -3.46 4.78 22.20
C SER A 116 -2.92 6.04 22.89
N GLU A 117 -2.10 5.87 23.91
CA GLU A 117 -1.38 6.96 24.55
C GLU A 117 -0.32 7.62 23.62
N PHE A 118 0.06 6.93 22.51
CA PHE A 118 1.03 7.43 21.54
C PHE A 118 0.49 8.55 20.65
N TYR A 119 -0.83 8.69 20.52
CA TYR A 119 -1.47 9.58 19.55
C TYR A 119 -2.50 10.53 20.20
N PRO A 120 -2.06 11.41 21.12
CA PRO A 120 -2.98 12.34 21.75
C PRO A 120 -3.47 13.40 20.75
N PHE A 121 -4.78 13.61 20.70
CA PHE A 121 -5.38 14.69 19.93
C PHE A 121 -5.16 16.03 20.64
N THR A 122 -4.90 17.08 19.85
CA THR A 122 -4.60 18.43 20.36
C THR A 122 -5.64 19.47 19.97
N HIS A 123 -6.37 19.25 18.86
CA HIS A 123 -7.28 20.23 18.28
C HIS A 123 -8.74 19.81 18.31
N TYR A 124 -9.03 18.54 18.03
CA TYR A 124 -10.38 18.02 17.90
C TYR A 124 -10.60 16.91 18.93
N THR A 125 -11.47 17.16 19.90
CA THR A 125 -11.84 16.18 20.93
C THR A 125 -13.29 15.76 20.86
N GLU A 126 -14.10 16.48 20.08
CA GLU A 126 -15.51 16.22 19.85
C GLU A 126 -15.70 15.53 18.49
N HIS A 127 -16.45 14.45 18.47
CA HIS A 127 -16.73 13.67 17.26
C HIS A 127 -15.46 13.18 16.50
N LEU A 128 -14.44 12.76 17.26
CA LEU A 128 -13.16 12.33 16.70
C LEU A 128 -13.27 11.25 15.62
N ASN A 129 -14.22 10.36 15.77
CA ASN A 129 -14.37 9.19 14.88
C ASN A 129 -15.45 9.42 13.82
N THR A 130 -16.00 10.63 13.72
CA THR A 130 -16.91 11.02 12.63
C THR A 130 -16.14 11.72 11.52
N PHE A 131 -15.80 10.98 10.47
CA PHE A 131 -14.99 11.50 9.35
C PHE A 131 -15.09 10.62 8.09
N MET A 132 -14.58 11.14 6.98
CA MET A 132 -14.27 10.35 5.79
C MET A 132 -12.75 10.10 5.72
N GLY A 133 -12.34 8.84 5.55
CA GLY A 133 -10.93 8.45 5.43
C GLY A 133 -10.47 8.52 3.98
N LYS A 134 -9.34 9.20 3.71
CA LYS A 134 -8.69 9.24 2.39
C LYS A 134 -7.61 8.17 2.32
N PRO A 135 -7.83 7.01 1.64
CA PRO A 135 -6.87 5.90 1.62
C PRO A 135 -5.61 6.26 0.84
N VAL A 136 -4.46 5.78 1.31
CA VAL A 136 -3.18 5.98 0.62
C VAL A 136 -2.55 4.66 0.21
N GLU A 137 -1.33 4.35 0.64
CA GLU A 137 -0.68 3.07 0.34
C GLU A 137 -1.29 1.96 1.22
N SER A 138 -1.05 0.69 0.87
CA SER A 138 -1.54 -0.45 1.66
C SER A 138 -0.57 -1.62 1.66
N THR A 139 -0.73 -2.53 2.60
CA THR A 139 0.02 -3.78 2.70
C THR A 139 -0.88 -4.90 3.21
N PHE A 140 -0.54 -6.13 2.83
CA PHE A 140 -1.18 -7.31 3.38
C PHE A 140 -0.45 -7.80 4.63
N SER A 141 -1.17 -8.55 5.45
CA SER A 141 -0.63 -9.36 6.54
C SER A 141 -1.35 -10.71 6.64
N HIS A 142 -0.82 -11.64 7.42
CA HIS A 142 -1.41 -12.95 7.65
C HIS A 142 -1.71 -13.71 6.37
N GLY A 143 -0.72 -13.75 5.45
CA GLY A 143 -0.85 -14.47 4.19
C GLY A 143 -1.86 -13.88 3.21
N GLY A 144 -2.10 -12.59 3.29
CA GLY A 144 -3.08 -11.89 2.46
C GLY A 144 -4.45 -11.74 3.12
N ARG A 145 -4.68 -12.37 4.30
CA ARG A 145 -6.00 -12.32 4.95
C ARG A 145 -6.44 -10.92 5.34
N TYR A 146 -5.52 -10.07 5.74
CA TYR A 146 -5.83 -8.72 6.16
C TYR A 146 -5.11 -7.69 5.29
N LEU A 147 -5.85 -6.69 4.83
CA LEU A 147 -5.31 -5.55 4.09
C LEU A 147 -5.38 -4.31 4.98
N TRP A 148 -4.22 -3.67 5.20
CA TRP A 148 -4.04 -2.50 6.03
C TRP A 148 -4.04 -1.24 5.17
N ILE A 149 -4.94 -0.29 5.44
CA ILE A 149 -5.14 0.92 4.64
C ILE A 149 -5.11 2.14 5.53
N PRO A 150 -3.99 2.86 5.61
CA PRO A 150 -3.90 4.11 6.33
C PRO A 150 -4.61 5.23 5.58
N PHE A 151 -5.23 6.13 6.34
CA PHE A 151 -5.86 7.32 5.80
C PHE A 151 -4.91 8.51 5.87
N TYR A 152 -4.76 9.19 4.75
CA TYR A 152 -3.96 10.39 4.63
C TYR A 152 -4.19 11.38 5.77
N ARG A 153 -5.46 11.61 6.12
CA ARG A 153 -5.95 12.38 7.27
C ARG A 153 -7.42 12.11 7.49
N ARG A 154 -7.92 12.46 8.65
CA ARG A 154 -9.34 12.60 8.89
C ARG A 154 -9.83 13.89 8.22
N THR A 155 -11.01 13.90 7.61
CA THR A 155 -11.46 15.00 6.74
C THR A 155 -11.62 16.35 7.46
N TYR A 156 -11.89 16.36 8.76
CA TYR A 156 -11.95 17.59 9.54
C TYR A 156 -10.58 18.24 9.77
N ASP A 157 -9.49 17.46 9.72
CA ASP A 157 -8.14 17.96 9.96
C ASP A 157 -7.49 18.41 8.63
N ILE A 158 -7.89 19.58 8.15
CA ILE A 158 -7.44 20.13 6.87
C ILE A 158 -5.93 20.40 6.81
N ASN A 159 -5.30 20.59 7.95
CA ASN A 159 -3.86 20.87 8.06
C ASN A 159 -3.03 19.62 8.38
N ALA A 160 -3.68 18.46 8.59
CA ALA A 160 -3.07 17.18 8.90
C ALA A 160 -2.10 17.25 10.08
N GLN A 161 -2.54 17.88 11.17
CA GLN A 161 -1.75 18.09 12.38
C GLN A 161 -2.11 17.13 13.50
N ASP A 162 -3.30 16.57 13.47
CA ASP A 162 -3.78 15.62 14.46
C ASP A 162 -3.59 14.17 13.99
N PRO A 163 -3.70 13.22 14.91
CA PRO A 163 -3.69 11.80 14.58
C PRO A 163 -4.70 11.44 13.50
N SER A 164 -4.33 10.52 12.64
CA SER A 164 -5.19 9.93 11.64
C SER A 164 -5.64 8.52 12.08
N ALA A 165 -6.01 7.68 11.14
CA ALA A 165 -6.44 6.32 11.39
C ALA A 165 -5.99 5.36 10.26
N ILE A 166 -6.05 4.07 10.56
CA ILE A 166 -5.86 2.98 9.61
C ILE A 166 -7.04 2.01 9.71
N ALA A 167 -7.57 1.59 8.56
CA ALA A 167 -8.55 0.53 8.49
C ALA A 167 -7.87 -0.79 8.17
N VAL A 168 -8.43 -1.87 8.73
CA VAL A 168 -8.05 -3.24 8.40
C VAL A 168 -9.25 -3.95 7.79
N ILE A 169 -9.05 -4.54 6.62
CA ILE A 169 -10.07 -5.26 5.86
C ILE A 169 -9.75 -6.76 5.93
N ASP A 170 -10.73 -7.60 6.30
CA ASP A 170 -10.65 -9.05 6.07
C ASP A 170 -10.92 -9.32 4.60
N THR A 171 -9.91 -9.74 3.85
CA THR A 171 -9.99 -9.94 2.41
C THR A 171 -10.89 -11.09 1.97
N ARG A 172 -11.31 -11.98 2.87
CA ARG A 172 -12.26 -13.06 2.56
C ARG A 172 -13.69 -12.54 2.42
N THR A 173 -14.03 -11.45 3.12
CA THR A 173 -15.35 -10.82 3.10
C THR A 173 -15.34 -9.45 2.45
N ASP A 174 -14.15 -8.86 2.30
CA ASP A 174 -13.93 -7.47 1.90
C ASP A 174 -14.68 -6.48 2.81
N GLU A 175 -14.71 -6.78 4.13
CA GLU A 175 -15.30 -5.93 5.16
C GLU A 175 -14.23 -5.33 6.07
N ILE A 176 -14.48 -4.11 6.57
CA ILE A 176 -13.64 -3.49 7.59
C ILE A 176 -13.87 -4.22 8.90
N VAL A 177 -12.81 -4.76 9.49
CA VAL A 177 -12.87 -5.51 10.75
C VAL A 177 -12.24 -4.77 11.91
N LYS A 178 -11.41 -3.75 11.63
CA LYS A 178 -10.72 -2.96 12.67
C LYS A 178 -10.39 -1.57 12.19
N LEU A 179 -10.48 -0.60 13.12
CA LEU A 179 -9.94 0.74 12.99
C LEU A 179 -8.95 0.97 14.12
N MET A 180 -7.79 1.55 13.80
CA MET A 180 -6.76 1.91 14.77
C MET A 180 -6.28 3.33 14.53
N GLU A 181 -5.87 4.01 15.59
CA GLU A 181 -5.26 5.33 15.49
C GLU A 181 -3.88 5.25 14.83
N THR A 182 -3.45 6.32 14.19
CA THR A 182 -2.08 6.51 13.69
C THR A 182 -1.60 7.92 13.99
N GLY A 183 -0.31 8.17 13.85
CA GLY A 183 0.19 9.54 13.83
C GLY A 183 -0.31 10.36 12.63
N PRO A 184 0.05 11.64 12.53
CA PRO A 184 -0.44 12.53 11.47
C PRO A 184 0.17 12.17 10.10
N LEU A 185 -0.64 12.25 9.05
CA LEU A 185 -0.26 11.95 7.67
C LEU A 185 0.47 10.61 7.51
N PRO A 186 -0.16 9.48 7.84
CA PRO A 186 0.43 8.19 7.50
C PRO A 186 0.55 8.07 5.97
N LYS A 187 1.70 7.61 5.46
CA LYS A 187 1.97 7.53 4.01
C LYS A 187 2.33 6.14 3.53
N MET A 188 3.01 5.37 4.34
CA MET A 188 3.40 3.99 4.01
C MET A 188 3.12 3.08 5.17
N VAL A 189 2.89 1.84 4.84
CA VAL A 189 2.68 0.75 5.76
C VAL A 189 3.43 -0.48 5.24
N ALA A 190 4.05 -1.24 6.13
CA ALA A 190 4.74 -2.49 5.80
C ALA A 190 4.48 -3.53 6.87
N CYS A 191 4.32 -4.78 6.46
CA CYS A 191 4.24 -5.94 7.35
C CYS A 191 5.61 -6.63 7.42
N SER A 192 6.01 -7.09 8.61
CA SER A 192 7.17 -7.96 8.77
C SER A 192 6.92 -9.33 8.13
N HIS A 193 7.98 -10.00 7.66
CA HIS A 193 7.87 -11.30 6.99
C HIS A 193 7.43 -12.40 7.95
N ASP A 194 7.73 -12.25 9.25
CA ASP A 194 7.24 -13.16 10.31
C ASP A 194 5.76 -12.92 10.67
N GLY A 195 5.12 -11.90 10.07
CA GLY A 195 3.71 -11.55 10.28
C GLY A 195 3.38 -10.99 11.67
N ARG A 196 4.39 -10.58 12.47
CA ARG A 196 4.18 -10.15 13.86
C ARG A 196 3.99 -8.65 14.02
N HIS A 197 4.50 -7.86 13.07
CA HIS A 197 4.50 -6.41 13.17
C HIS A 197 3.99 -5.74 11.90
N VAL A 198 3.25 -4.67 12.08
CA VAL A 198 2.93 -3.71 11.02
C VAL A 198 3.53 -2.37 11.41
N ALA A 199 4.38 -1.84 10.52
CA ALA A 199 5.00 -0.53 10.66
C ALA A 199 4.24 0.51 9.85
N ILE A 200 3.95 1.68 10.44
CA ILE A 200 3.22 2.78 9.81
C ILE A 200 4.09 4.03 9.89
N THR A 201 4.49 4.59 8.75
CA THR A 201 5.30 5.81 8.71
C THR A 201 4.43 7.05 8.67
N HIS A 202 4.69 7.98 9.56
CA HIS A 202 3.98 9.24 9.66
C HIS A 202 4.82 10.36 9.02
N TRP A 203 4.39 10.76 7.83
CA TRP A 203 4.97 11.87 7.10
C TRP A 203 4.88 13.18 7.90
N GLY A 204 3.80 13.36 8.66
CA GLY A 204 3.46 14.62 9.31
C GLY A 204 4.34 15.01 10.48
N ASN A 205 5.07 14.08 11.13
CA ASN A 205 5.80 14.38 12.35
C ASN A 205 7.11 13.63 12.57
N ASN A 206 7.64 12.92 11.56
CA ASN A 206 8.87 12.13 11.64
C ASN A 206 8.80 10.95 12.63
N THR A 207 7.66 10.30 12.75
CA THR A 207 7.54 9.12 13.61
C THR A 207 7.15 7.88 12.81
N VAL A 208 7.39 6.71 13.41
CA VAL A 208 6.98 5.40 12.89
C VAL A 208 6.26 4.66 14.01
N GLY A 209 5.01 4.31 13.78
CA GLY A 209 4.23 3.47 14.68
C GLY A 209 4.48 2.00 14.39
N ILE A 210 4.64 1.19 15.44
CA ILE A 210 4.70 -0.27 15.35
C ILE A 210 3.44 -0.83 16.02
N VAL A 211 2.72 -1.65 15.28
CA VAL A 211 1.55 -2.41 15.75
C VAL A 211 1.97 -3.86 15.88
N ASN A 212 1.72 -4.47 17.04
CA ASN A 212 1.85 -5.89 17.23
C ASN A 212 0.60 -6.59 16.69
N VAL A 213 0.80 -7.49 15.73
CA VAL A 213 -0.25 -8.23 15.04
C VAL A 213 -0.01 -9.74 15.10
N ALA A 214 0.79 -10.21 16.06
CA ALA A 214 1.16 -11.62 16.19
C ALA A 214 -0.04 -12.55 16.43
N SER A 215 -1.15 -12.03 16.93
CA SER A 215 -2.39 -12.80 17.09
C SER A 215 -3.18 -12.87 15.78
N LEU A 216 -3.86 -14.02 15.57
CA LEU A 216 -4.83 -14.18 14.47
C LEU A 216 -6.16 -13.44 14.75
N ASN A 217 -6.38 -12.99 15.98
CA ASN A 217 -7.55 -12.24 16.39
C ASN A 217 -7.28 -10.71 16.33
N PRO A 218 -7.94 -9.95 15.46
CA PRO A 218 -7.75 -8.51 15.38
C PRO A 218 -8.04 -7.74 16.68
N ASP A 219 -8.83 -8.29 17.59
CA ASP A 219 -9.14 -7.65 18.87
C ASP A 219 -7.97 -7.68 19.87
N GLU A 220 -6.97 -8.52 19.61
CA GLU A 220 -5.77 -8.65 20.43
C GLU A 220 -4.60 -7.80 19.89
N TRP A 221 -4.77 -7.11 18.74
CA TRP A 221 -3.74 -6.24 18.19
C TRP A 221 -3.67 -4.93 18.96
N TYR A 222 -2.44 -4.42 19.09
CA TYR A 222 -2.20 -3.21 19.89
C TYR A 222 -1.01 -2.40 19.36
N HIS A 223 -1.02 -1.10 19.64
CA HIS A 223 0.11 -0.23 19.41
C HIS A 223 1.24 -0.59 20.36
N GLU A 224 2.35 -1.07 19.83
CA GLU A 224 3.47 -1.56 20.63
C GLU A 224 4.49 -0.47 20.90
N LYS A 225 4.77 0.36 19.88
CA LYS A 225 5.82 1.38 19.96
C LYS A 225 5.55 2.56 19.02
N LEU A 226 5.97 3.74 19.47
CA LEU A 226 6.15 4.92 18.62
C LEU A 226 7.63 5.28 18.59
N LEU A 227 8.21 5.24 17.39
CA LEU A 227 9.64 5.50 17.17
C LEU A 227 9.82 6.88 16.53
N VAL A 228 10.84 7.60 16.98
CA VAL A 228 11.15 8.95 16.50
C VAL A 228 12.37 8.90 15.60
N VAL A 229 12.29 9.48 14.41
CA VAL A 229 13.40 9.66 13.49
C VAL A 229 14.02 11.03 13.73
N ASP A 230 15.16 11.07 14.44
CA ASP A 230 15.91 12.24 14.92
C ASP A 230 15.14 13.20 15.84
N TYR A 231 13.96 13.64 15.46
CA TYR A 231 13.13 14.57 16.25
C TYR A 231 11.65 14.49 15.83
N VAL A 232 10.78 14.78 16.78
CA VAL A 232 9.34 14.94 16.51
C VAL A 232 9.08 16.36 16.05
N LEU A 233 8.32 16.52 14.97
CA LEU A 233 7.79 17.82 14.61
C LEU A 233 6.69 18.22 15.60
N PRO A 234 6.78 19.39 16.23
CA PRO A 234 5.73 19.83 17.14
C PRO A 234 4.43 20.07 16.39
N LEU A 235 3.34 19.59 16.97
CA LEU A 235 1.97 19.81 16.47
C LEU A 235 1.32 21.07 17.11
N ASN A 236 2.14 21.95 17.73
CA ASN A 236 1.69 23.12 18.48
C ASN A 236 1.34 24.31 17.58
N PHE A 237 0.59 24.05 16.52
CA PHE A 237 0.13 25.14 15.68
C PHE A 237 -1.26 25.58 16.10
N SER A 238 -1.41 26.88 16.28
CA SER A 238 -2.73 27.49 16.42
C SER A 238 -3.62 27.10 15.25
N LEU A 239 -4.89 26.82 15.48
CA LEU A 239 -5.88 26.56 14.42
C LEU A 239 -5.94 27.70 13.38
N THR A 240 -5.47 28.89 13.75
CA THR A 240 -5.36 30.05 12.87
C THR A 240 -4.10 30.05 12.01
N GLN A 241 -3.07 29.28 12.32
CA GLN A 241 -1.91 29.11 11.49
C GLN A 241 -2.12 27.94 10.53
N GLN A 242 -2.35 28.26 9.28
CA GLN A 242 -2.40 27.25 8.22
C GLN A 242 -1.00 26.73 7.92
N ILE A 243 -0.61 25.63 8.55
CA ILE A 243 0.60 24.90 8.21
C ILE A 243 0.20 23.65 7.47
N ASP A 244 0.45 23.67 6.18
CA ASP A 244 0.30 22.48 5.35
C ASP A 244 1.42 21.48 5.66
N ARG A 245 1.07 20.44 6.41
CA ARG A 245 1.98 19.34 6.76
C ARG A 245 2.44 18.51 5.57
N ASP A 246 1.76 18.55 4.44
CA ASP A 246 2.29 17.94 3.23
C ASP A 246 3.59 18.59 2.75
N ASN A 247 3.71 19.90 2.92
CA ASN A 247 4.85 20.67 2.45
C ASN A 247 5.87 21.00 3.56
N LYS A 248 5.49 20.94 4.83
CA LYS A 248 6.31 21.30 5.99
C LYS A 248 6.39 20.16 7.01
N SER A 249 6.92 19.03 6.62
CA SER A 249 6.91 17.78 7.39
C SER A 249 8.30 17.16 7.58
N GLY A 250 9.34 17.98 7.75
CA GLY A 250 10.67 17.51 8.14
C GLY A 250 11.29 16.54 7.15
N TYR A 251 11.51 15.30 7.56
CA TYR A 251 12.12 14.27 6.70
C TYR A 251 11.14 13.63 5.71
N CYS A 252 9.85 13.90 5.80
CA CYS A 252 8.88 13.35 4.87
C CYS A 252 9.02 11.83 4.73
N LEU A 253 8.86 11.11 5.86
CA LEU A 253 9.02 9.66 5.91
C LEU A 253 8.11 8.95 4.92
N ARG A 254 8.67 7.99 4.15
CA ARG A 254 7.89 7.34 3.10
C ARG A 254 8.24 5.87 2.93
N GLY A 255 8.96 5.48 1.86
CA GLY A 255 9.25 4.08 1.58
C GLY A 255 9.68 3.32 2.84
N THR A 256 9.04 2.20 3.11
CA THR A 256 9.19 1.47 4.37
C THR A 256 9.28 -0.01 4.05
N VAL A 257 10.33 -0.68 4.53
CA VAL A 257 10.54 -2.11 4.27
C VAL A 257 11.28 -2.75 5.42
N PHE A 258 10.85 -3.95 5.83
CA PHE A 258 11.62 -4.80 6.75
C PHE A 258 12.76 -5.49 5.99
N THR A 259 13.88 -5.74 6.67
CA THR A 259 14.90 -6.66 6.12
C THR A 259 14.36 -8.08 6.08
N PRO A 260 14.86 -8.98 5.19
CA PRO A 260 14.32 -10.33 5.05
C PRO A 260 14.37 -11.20 6.32
N ASP A 261 15.22 -10.83 7.29
CA ASP A 261 15.34 -11.47 8.59
C ASP A 261 14.56 -10.75 9.71
N ASP A 262 13.74 -9.75 9.34
CA ASP A 262 12.94 -8.87 10.21
C ASP A 262 13.70 -8.17 11.35
N LYS A 263 15.04 -8.21 11.33
CA LYS A 263 15.85 -7.57 12.36
C LYS A 263 15.88 -6.05 12.26
N TYR A 264 15.66 -5.52 11.07
CA TYR A 264 15.69 -4.07 10.85
C TYR A 264 14.51 -3.62 10.01
N LEU A 265 14.05 -2.40 10.31
CA LEU A 265 13.11 -1.65 9.50
C LEU A 265 13.84 -0.47 8.86
N LEU A 266 13.76 -0.35 7.55
CA LEU A 266 14.35 0.73 6.76
C LEU A 266 13.27 1.70 6.31
N VAL A 267 13.49 3.01 6.54
CA VAL A 267 12.51 4.05 6.21
C VAL A 267 13.16 5.15 5.38
N GLY A 268 12.66 5.37 4.18
CA GLY A 268 13.12 6.42 3.28
C GLY A 268 12.74 7.81 3.77
N CYS A 269 13.72 8.70 3.83
CA CYS A 269 13.57 10.10 4.18
C CYS A 269 13.60 10.94 2.90
N MET A 270 12.43 11.31 2.37
CA MET A 270 12.33 12.04 1.10
C MET A 270 12.75 13.52 1.23
N GLY A 271 12.46 14.13 2.37
CA GLY A 271 12.78 15.51 2.70
C GLY A 271 14.07 15.68 3.53
N GLY A 272 14.36 16.92 3.91
CA GLY A 272 15.55 17.25 4.69
C GLY A 272 16.84 16.91 3.92
N ASN A 273 17.82 16.35 4.61
CA ASN A 273 19.06 15.86 4.01
C ASN A 273 18.90 14.45 3.40
N GLY A 274 17.69 13.94 3.32
CA GLY A 274 17.40 12.62 2.74
C GLY A 274 17.96 11.46 3.55
N GLY A 275 18.27 10.38 2.86
CA GLY A 275 18.82 9.17 3.44
C GLY A 275 17.77 8.12 3.79
N ILE A 276 18.21 7.09 4.50
CA ILE A 276 17.37 5.99 4.97
C ILE A 276 17.56 5.86 6.47
N ALA A 277 16.48 6.03 7.23
CA ALA A 277 16.45 5.77 8.66
C ALA A 277 16.47 4.26 8.91
N VAL A 278 17.23 3.83 9.91
CA VAL A 278 17.39 2.44 10.30
C VAL A 278 16.87 2.26 11.72
N ILE A 279 16.01 1.30 11.90
CA ILE A 279 15.42 0.91 13.18
C ILE A 279 15.80 -0.55 13.45
N ASP A 280 16.41 -0.81 14.60
CA ASP A 280 16.65 -2.14 15.12
C ASP A 280 15.36 -2.67 15.76
N MET A 281 14.77 -3.70 15.18
CA MET A 281 13.50 -4.26 15.64
C MET A 281 13.65 -5.13 16.88
N SER A 282 14.83 -5.70 17.13
CA SER A 282 15.07 -6.51 18.34
C SER A 282 15.05 -5.65 19.61
N THR A 283 15.50 -4.40 19.50
CA THR A 283 15.50 -3.43 20.59
C THR A 283 14.43 -2.37 20.47
N GLN A 284 13.76 -2.31 19.32
CA GLN A 284 12.80 -1.28 18.91
C GLN A 284 13.39 0.13 19.12
N LYS A 285 14.62 0.34 18.61
CA LYS A 285 15.32 1.61 18.71
C LYS A 285 15.73 2.14 17.35
N TYR A 286 15.57 3.44 17.18
CA TYR A 286 16.13 4.16 16.05
C TYR A 286 17.65 4.23 16.18
N MET A 287 18.38 3.80 15.15
CA MET A 287 19.84 3.76 15.12
C MET A 287 20.45 5.02 14.52
N GLY A 288 19.77 5.67 13.60
CA GLY A 288 20.26 6.81 12.82
C GLY A 288 19.95 6.65 11.33
N ARG A 289 20.56 7.49 10.48
CA ARG A 289 20.34 7.47 9.03
C ARG A 289 21.61 7.16 8.25
N VAL A 290 21.46 6.35 7.21
CA VAL A 290 22.49 6.15 6.18
C VAL A 290 22.24 7.16 5.05
N LEU A 291 23.27 7.91 4.72
CA LEU A 291 23.30 8.91 3.64
C LEU A 291 24.18 8.43 2.47
N GLY A 292 24.25 9.20 1.38
CA GLY A 292 25.13 8.95 0.24
C GLY A 292 24.43 8.45 -1.02
N MET A 293 23.12 8.09 -0.95
CA MET A 293 22.29 7.96 -2.12
C MET A 293 21.83 9.34 -2.65
N MET A 294 21.30 9.39 -3.85
CA MET A 294 20.69 10.61 -4.38
C MET A 294 19.53 11.07 -3.49
N ALA A 295 19.34 12.38 -3.40
CA ALA A 295 18.26 12.96 -2.60
C ALA A 295 16.87 12.63 -3.17
N ASN A 296 15.85 12.69 -2.30
CA ASN A 296 14.45 12.45 -2.64
C ASN A 296 14.12 10.96 -2.83
N VAL A 297 14.64 10.13 -1.91
CA VAL A 297 14.30 8.69 -1.78
C VAL A 297 12.81 8.55 -1.53
N ARG A 298 12.10 7.79 -2.39
CA ARG A 298 10.65 7.72 -2.31
C ARG A 298 10.10 6.33 -2.00
N HIS A 299 10.59 5.31 -2.67
CA HIS A 299 10.19 3.92 -2.44
C HIS A 299 11.42 3.04 -2.24
N LEU A 300 11.26 2.00 -1.43
CA LEU A 300 12.30 1.02 -1.12
C LEU A 300 11.75 -0.37 -1.38
N VAL A 301 12.56 -1.21 -2.00
CA VAL A 301 12.28 -2.65 -2.15
C VAL A 301 13.57 -3.41 -1.88
N ILE A 302 13.48 -4.53 -1.18
CA ILE A 302 14.60 -5.46 -0.97
C ILE A 302 14.32 -6.74 -1.76
N ARG A 303 15.28 -7.12 -2.61
CA ARG A 303 15.19 -8.35 -3.39
C ARG A 303 16.59 -8.89 -3.65
N ASP A 304 16.78 -10.23 -3.54
CA ASP A 304 18.01 -10.95 -3.89
C ASP A 304 19.28 -10.33 -3.31
N GLY A 305 19.22 -9.95 -2.04
CA GLY A 305 20.34 -9.35 -1.33
C GLY A 305 20.70 -7.92 -1.75
N TYR A 306 19.81 -7.22 -2.46
CA TYR A 306 19.95 -5.82 -2.82
C TYR A 306 18.82 -4.97 -2.22
N LEU A 307 19.17 -3.75 -1.83
CA LEU A 307 18.26 -2.67 -1.52
C LEU A 307 18.13 -1.77 -2.75
N TYR A 308 16.92 -1.65 -3.28
CA TYR A 308 16.55 -0.80 -4.41
C TYR A 308 15.81 0.44 -3.95
N LEU A 309 16.08 1.57 -4.59
CA LEU A 309 15.46 2.86 -4.29
C LEU A 309 14.91 3.49 -5.55
N SER A 310 13.74 4.10 -5.45
CA SER A 310 13.33 5.11 -6.43
C SER A 310 13.74 6.50 -5.96
N ILE A 311 14.37 7.27 -6.86
CA ILE A 311 14.79 8.65 -6.65
C ILE A 311 13.87 9.55 -7.47
N ASN A 312 12.86 10.12 -6.80
CA ASN A 312 11.75 10.75 -7.50
C ASN A 312 12.16 11.96 -8.33
N LYS A 313 12.80 12.96 -7.72
CA LYS A 313 13.12 14.22 -8.38
C LYS A 313 14.06 14.06 -9.58
N ALA A 314 15.07 13.23 -9.43
CA ALA A 314 16.10 13.02 -10.44
C ALA A 314 15.72 11.98 -11.50
N GLY A 315 14.74 11.10 -11.24
CA GLY A 315 14.31 10.06 -12.17
C GLY A 315 15.30 8.90 -12.28
N TYR A 316 15.68 8.33 -11.14
CA TYR A 316 16.60 7.19 -11.08
C TYR A 316 16.03 6.02 -10.29
N VAL A 317 16.42 4.82 -10.67
CA VAL A 317 16.47 3.63 -9.80
C VAL A 317 17.92 3.50 -9.34
N GLN A 318 18.13 3.41 -8.02
CA GLN A 318 19.41 3.11 -7.42
C GLN A 318 19.35 1.78 -6.69
N ARG A 319 20.51 1.07 -6.60
CA ARG A 319 20.62 -0.11 -5.74
C ARG A 319 21.97 -0.20 -5.07
N ILE A 320 22.01 -0.98 -4.00
CA ILE A 320 23.25 -1.37 -3.33
C ILE A 320 23.06 -2.76 -2.72
N LYS A 321 24.15 -3.51 -2.52
CA LYS A 321 24.07 -4.76 -1.74
C LYS A 321 23.58 -4.48 -0.33
N LEU A 322 22.57 -5.24 0.11
CA LEU A 322 21.97 -5.07 1.44
C LEU A 322 23.00 -5.24 2.56
N ASP A 323 23.89 -6.23 2.46
CA ASP A 323 24.95 -6.45 3.46
C ASP A 323 25.85 -5.23 3.61
N LYS A 324 26.23 -4.60 2.48
CA LYS A 324 27.04 -3.38 2.49
C LYS A 324 26.30 -2.22 3.15
N PHE A 325 25.00 -2.09 2.89
CA PHE A 325 24.15 -1.10 3.53
C PHE A 325 24.05 -1.34 5.04
N MET A 326 23.79 -2.59 5.45
CA MET A 326 23.67 -2.94 6.87
C MET A 326 24.99 -2.83 7.61
N GLN A 327 26.12 -3.10 6.96
CA GLN A 327 27.43 -2.84 7.55
C GLN A 327 27.63 -1.34 7.84
N ALA A 328 27.26 -0.47 6.90
CA ALA A 328 27.31 0.98 7.12
C ALA A 328 26.33 1.40 8.24
N ALA A 329 25.12 0.84 8.29
CA ALA A 329 24.14 1.10 9.33
C ALA A 329 24.66 0.74 10.74
N LYS A 330 25.32 -0.40 10.90
CA LYS A 330 25.92 -0.83 12.17
C LYS A 330 27.07 0.08 12.63
N ASN A 331 27.70 0.80 11.71
CA ASN A 331 28.80 1.73 11.98
C ASN A 331 28.30 3.18 12.17
N ILE A 332 27.00 3.40 12.33
CA ILE A 332 26.48 4.73 12.64
C ILE A 332 27.06 5.19 13.97
N ASN A 333 27.77 6.32 13.95
CA ASN A 333 28.27 7.00 15.11
C ASN A 333 27.62 8.40 15.19
N GLY A 334 26.83 8.62 16.22
CA GLY A 334 25.97 9.80 16.33
C GLY A 334 24.64 9.59 15.56
N LYS A 335 24.28 10.52 14.65
CA LYS A 335 22.98 10.50 13.95
C LYS A 335 23.03 9.93 12.54
N THR A 336 24.20 9.95 11.89
CA THR A 336 24.31 9.58 10.47
C THR A 336 25.63 8.92 10.13
N THR A 337 25.62 8.12 9.06
CA THR A 337 26.81 7.65 8.35
C THR A 337 26.62 7.86 6.85
N THR A 338 27.69 7.82 6.07
CA THR A 338 27.64 8.00 4.61
C THR A 338 28.15 6.74 3.90
N LEU A 339 27.38 6.25 2.93
CA LEU A 339 27.68 5.07 2.13
C LEU A 339 27.81 5.45 0.66
N SER A 340 28.91 5.05 0.04
CA SER A 340 29.18 5.22 -1.39
C SER A 340 29.05 3.90 -2.16
N GLY A 341 29.10 4.00 -3.50
CA GLY A 341 29.10 2.84 -4.39
C GLY A 341 27.69 2.36 -4.75
N TRP A 342 26.73 3.28 -4.81
CA TRP A 342 25.39 3.04 -5.35
C TRP A 342 25.48 2.83 -6.87
N GLU A 343 24.86 1.76 -7.35
CA GLU A 343 24.60 1.55 -8.77
C GLU A 343 23.35 2.33 -9.19
N ASN A 344 23.38 2.91 -10.39
CA ASN A 344 22.37 3.86 -10.84
C ASN A 344 21.85 3.48 -12.22
N CYS A 345 20.53 3.55 -12.40
CA CYS A 345 19.88 3.50 -13.70
C CYS A 345 19.00 4.73 -13.86
N GLN A 346 19.26 5.56 -14.87
CA GLN A 346 18.39 6.66 -15.22
C GLN A 346 17.13 6.09 -15.89
N VAL A 347 15.97 6.46 -15.35
CA VAL A 347 14.64 6.16 -15.90
C VAL A 347 13.91 7.47 -16.23
N GLY A 348 12.61 7.47 -16.31
CA GLY A 348 11.84 8.70 -16.55
C GLY A 348 11.81 9.64 -15.36
N ALA A 349 11.62 10.92 -15.65
CA ALA A 349 11.44 11.94 -14.60
C ALA A 349 10.30 11.56 -13.65
N GLY A 350 10.54 11.73 -12.36
CA GLY A 350 9.55 11.42 -11.34
C GLY A 350 9.45 9.94 -10.99
N ALA A 351 10.55 9.17 -10.98
CA ALA A 351 10.56 7.78 -10.51
C ALA A 351 9.96 7.69 -9.11
N ARG A 352 8.80 7.04 -8.98
CA ARG A 352 7.98 7.13 -7.76
C ARG A 352 7.87 5.80 -7.03
N THR A 353 7.06 4.89 -7.52
CA THR A 353 6.89 3.55 -6.97
C THR A 353 7.64 2.58 -7.87
N ILE A 354 8.34 1.65 -7.27
CA ILE A 354 9.04 0.57 -7.95
C ILE A 354 8.58 -0.75 -7.37
N GLU A 355 8.49 -1.75 -8.24
CA GLU A 355 8.32 -3.15 -7.86
C GLU A 355 9.29 -4.02 -8.67
N ILE A 356 9.57 -5.21 -8.16
CA ILE A 356 10.55 -6.11 -8.76
C ILE A 356 9.85 -7.40 -9.15
N SER A 357 10.15 -7.89 -10.36
CA SER A 357 9.61 -9.17 -10.84
C SER A 357 9.94 -10.33 -9.90
N PRO A 358 9.16 -11.42 -9.91
CA PRO A 358 9.40 -12.59 -9.05
C PRO A 358 10.82 -13.16 -9.15
N SER A 359 11.41 -13.20 -10.34
CA SER A 359 12.80 -13.64 -10.54
C SER A 359 13.85 -12.69 -9.98
N GLY A 360 13.47 -11.45 -9.62
CA GLY A 360 14.44 -10.41 -9.29
C GLY A 360 15.14 -9.77 -10.49
N HIS A 361 14.83 -10.19 -11.72
CA HIS A 361 15.55 -9.75 -12.93
C HIS A 361 15.10 -8.38 -13.44
N PHE A 362 13.88 -7.93 -13.13
CA PHE A 362 13.32 -6.68 -13.65
C PHE A 362 12.78 -5.79 -12.55
N VAL A 363 13.15 -4.51 -12.57
CA VAL A 363 12.50 -3.45 -11.78
C VAL A 363 11.53 -2.72 -12.69
N PHE A 364 10.27 -2.67 -12.29
CA PHE A 364 9.25 -1.82 -12.87
C PHE A 364 9.22 -0.50 -12.10
N ALA A 365 9.27 0.63 -12.82
CA ALA A 365 9.32 1.96 -12.22
C ALA A 365 8.24 2.88 -12.80
N ALA A 366 7.25 3.25 -12.00
CA ALA A 366 6.24 4.25 -12.37
C ALA A 366 6.83 5.65 -12.27
N CYS A 367 6.97 6.34 -13.40
CA CYS A 367 7.60 7.65 -13.52
C CYS A 367 6.54 8.74 -13.72
N ASN A 368 6.17 9.42 -12.63
CA ASN A 368 4.97 10.26 -12.58
C ASN A 368 5.05 11.52 -13.46
N LEU A 369 6.22 12.12 -13.61
CA LEU A 369 6.39 13.29 -14.47
C LEU A 369 6.54 12.92 -15.96
N ALA A 370 6.99 11.69 -16.22
CA ALA A 370 7.14 11.18 -17.58
C ALA A 370 5.85 10.51 -18.10
N SER A 371 4.88 10.21 -17.25
CA SER A 371 3.68 9.42 -17.58
C SER A 371 4.02 8.09 -18.25
N LYS A 372 5.02 7.39 -17.72
CA LYS A 372 5.54 6.13 -18.26
C LYS A 372 5.83 5.11 -17.16
N LEU A 373 5.71 3.85 -17.52
CA LEU A 373 6.26 2.71 -16.79
C LEU A 373 7.56 2.31 -17.48
N TYR A 374 8.68 2.34 -16.75
CA TYR A 374 9.99 1.88 -17.20
C TYR A 374 10.28 0.51 -16.66
N VAL A 375 10.97 -0.31 -17.45
CA VAL A 375 11.48 -1.63 -17.03
C VAL A 375 13.00 -1.60 -17.09
N VAL A 376 13.63 -1.98 -15.98
CA VAL A 376 15.09 -2.00 -15.80
C VAL A 376 15.54 -3.44 -15.58
N ASP A 377 16.50 -3.92 -16.37
CA ASP A 377 17.20 -5.18 -16.11
C ASP A 377 18.16 -4.99 -14.91
N THR A 378 17.92 -5.74 -13.84
CA THR A 378 18.72 -5.65 -12.61
C THR A 378 20.14 -6.16 -12.81
N ARG A 379 20.39 -7.10 -13.72
CA ARG A 379 21.73 -7.67 -13.99
C ARG A 379 22.67 -6.63 -14.59
N THR A 380 22.14 -5.74 -15.41
CA THR A 380 22.91 -4.71 -16.14
C THR A 380 22.68 -3.29 -15.62
N MET A 381 21.65 -3.06 -14.82
CA MET A 381 21.17 -1.73 -14.40
C MET A 381 20.93 -0.80 -15.59
N LYS A 382 20.29 -1.33 -16.65
CA LYS A 382 19.90 -0.58 -17.85
C LYS A 382 18.41 -0.70 -18.10
N VAL A 383 17.83 0.33 -18.70
CA VAL A 383 16.44 0.29 -19.18
C VAL A 383 16.34 -0.70 -20.32
N VAL A 384 15.41 -1.63 -20.21
CA VAL A 384 15.04 -2.62 -21.21
C VAL A 384 14.01 -2.06 -22.17
N THR A 385 12.94 -1.47 -21.60
CA THR A 385 11.84 -0.87 -22.35
C THR A 385 11.06 0.11 -21.47
N ASN A 386 10.10 0.80 -22.07
CA ASN A 386 9.11 1.64 -21.36
C ASN A 386 7.80 1.66 -22.14
N ILE A 387 6.71 1.94 -21.44
CA ILE A 387 5.37 2.05 -22.02
C ILE A 387 4.63 3.25 -21.44
N ASP A 388 3.75 3.86 -22.24
CA ASP A 388 2.90 4.96 -21.78
C ASP A 388 1.89 4.49 -20.74
N VAL A 389 1.65 5.33 -19.74
CA VAL A 389 0.67 5.18 -18.66
C VAL A 389 -0.19 6.43 -18.63
N ASP A 390 -1.43 6.34 -18.15
CA ASP A 390 -2.24 7.53 -17.91
C ASP A 390 -1.48 8.54 -17.03
N SER A 391 -1.72 9.83 -17.24
CA SER A 391 -0.93 10.93 -16.69
C SER A 391 -0.74 10.82 -15.17
N TYR A 392 0.48 11.07 -14.74
CA TYR A 392 0.91 11.13 -13.36
C TYR A 392 0.71 9.83 -12.59
N PRO A 393 1.36 8.71 -13.02
CA PRO A 393 1.31 7.44 -12.30
C PRO A 393 1.91 7.55 -10.90
N VAL A 394 1.29 6.87 -9.92
CA VAL A 394 1.64 7.04 -8.51
C VAL A 394 1.78 5.74 -7.73
N GLY A 395 0.96 4.75 -8.01
CA GLY A 395 1.02 3.42 -7.42
C GLY A 395 1.38 2.37 -8.46
N LEU A 396 1.95 1.28 -8.01
CA LEU A 396 2.41 0.17 -8.85
C LEU A 396 2.39 -1.09 -8.00
N ASP A 397 1.90 -2.18 -8.56
CA ASP A 397 2.04 -3.52 -8.00
C ASP A 397 2.22 -4.57 -9.11
N ILE A 398 2.82 -5.70 -8.77
CA ILE A 398 3.06 -6.83 -9.67
C ILE A 398 2.51 -8.12 -9.07
N SER A 399 1.89 -8.97 -9.90
CA SER A 399 1.39 -10.27 -9.46
C SER A 399 2.51 -11.24 -9.08
N ASN A 400 2.22 -12.19 -8.19
CA ASN A 400 3.20 -13.17 -7.70
C ASN A 400 3.78 -14.08 -8.81
N ASP A 401 3.11 -14.18 -9.96
CA ASP A 401 3.60 -14.87 -11.15
C ASP A 401 4.30 -13.93 -12.15
N GLY A 402 4.42 -12.64 -11.83
CA GLY A 402 5.02 -11.62 -12.68
C GLY A 402 4.20 -11.23 -13.90
N ARG A 403 3.09 -11.91 -14.17
CA ARG A 403 2.33 -11.77 -15.41
C ARG A 403 1.60 -10.43 -15.52
N PHE A 404 1.12 -9.89 -14.41
CA PHE A 404 0.37 -8.64 -14.42
C PHE A 404 1.06 -7.54 -13.63
N VAL A 405 1.03 -6.35 -14.19
CA VAL A 405 1.48 -5.11 -13.55
C VAL A 405 0.31 -4.13 -13.54
N ILE A 406 -0.07 -3.63 -12.36
CA ILE A 406 -1.13 -2.64 -12.19
C ILE A 406 -0.51 -1.30 -11.82
N VAL A 407 -0.90 -0.24 -12.55
CA VAL A 407 -0.41 1.13 -12.30
C VAL A 407 -1.60 2.04 -12.09
N THR A 408 -1.61 2.78 -10.98
CA THR A 408 -2.60 3.83 -10.70
C THR A 408 -2.08 5.19 -11.11
N SER A 409 -2.93 6.03 -11.69
CA SER A 409 -2.60 7.36 -12.19
C SER A 409 -3.56 8.41 -11.66
N GLN A 410 -3.03 9.37 -10.88
CA GLN A 410 -3.84 10.41 -10.23
C GLN A 410 -4.17 11.58 -11.13
N GLY A 411 -3.33 11.87 -12.12
CA GLY A 411 -3.33 13.17 -12.80
C GLY A 411 -2.65 14.25 -11.98
N ARG A 412 -2.57 15.43 -12.55
CA ARG A 412 -1.99 16.60 -11.88
C ARG A 412 -2.79 17.88 -12.23
N GLY A 413 -3.19 18.63 -11.20
CA GLY A 413 -3.91 19.89 -11.40
C GLY A 413 -5.18 19.72 -12.23
N ASN A 414 -5.97 18.71 -11.96
CA ASN A 414 -7.18 18.31 -12.71
C ASN A 414 -6.93 17.95 -14.20
N SER A 415 -5.68 17.66 -14.57
CA SER A 415 -5.33 17.29 -15.95
C SER A 415 -4.86 15.83 -16.01
N GLY A 416 -5.60 15.00 -16.75
CA GLY A 416 -5.31 13.59 -16.91
C GLY A 416 -5.46 12.76 -15.63
N GLY A 417 -5.01 11.51 -15.66
CA GLY A 417 -5.11 10.62 -14.52
C GLY A 417 -6.52 10.09 -14.29
N ASN A 418 -6.90 9.86 -13.03
CA ASN A 418 -8.11 9.13 -12.65
C ASN A 418 -8.22 7.80 -13.39
N ALA A 419 -7.13 7.04 -13.41
CA ALA A 419 -7.02 5.81 -14.17
C ALA A 419 -6.26 4.73 -13.40
N VAL A 420 -6.59 3.49 -13.69
CA VAL A 420 -5.87 2.27 -13.32
C VAL A 420 -5.56 1.54 -14.60
N ASN A 421 -4.29 1.31 -14.89
CA ASN A 421 -3.84 0.59 -16.06
C ASN A 421 -3.41 -0.82 -15.67
N ILE A 422 -3.88 -1.84 -16.35
CA ILE A 422 -3.54 -3.25 -16.15
C ILE A 422 -2.74 -3.71 -17.36
N TYR A 423 -1.47 -4.02 -17.12
CA TYR A 423 -0.54 -4.54 -18.13
C TYR A 423 -0.34 -6.02 -17.94
N GLU A 424 -0.30 -6.75 -19.06
CA GLU A 424 0.19 -8.12 -19.13
C GLU A 424 1.64 -8.09 -19.59
N VAL A 425 2.48 -8.87 -18.94
CA VAL A 425 3.91 -8.98 -19.23
C VAL A 425 4.21 -10.43 -19.65
N GLU A 426 4.84 -10.59 -20.79
CA GLU A 426 5.35 -11.86 -21.30
C GLU A 426 6.86 -11.79 -21.30
N TYR A 427 7.51 -12.67 -20.55
CA TYR A 427 8.96 -12.74 -20.44
C TYR A 427 9.52 -13.78 -21.40
N THR A 428 10.69 -13.49 -21.99
CA THR A 428 11.42 -14.45 -22.83
C THR A 428 11.89 -15.66 -22.02
N GLU A 429 12.33 -15.41 -20.78
CA GLU A 429 12.64 -16.46 -19.79
C GLU A 429 11.49 -16.50 -18.77
N PRO A 430 10.94 -17.68 -18.43
CA PRO A 430 9.81 -17.78 -17.49
C PRO A 430 10.16 -17.20 -16.11
N GLU A 431 9.23 -16.42 -15.55
CA GLU A 431 9.30 -15.96 -14.17
C GLU A 431 8.87 -17.08 -13.22
N PRO A 432 9.54 -17.26 -12.06
CA PRO A 432 9.06 -18.15 -11.02
C PRO A 432 7.80 -17.56 -10.40
N VAL A 433 6.91 -18.41 -9.91
CA VAL A 433 5.80 -17.97 -9.05
C VAL A 433 6.35 -17.78 -7.64
N MET A 434 6.19 -16.58 -7.09
CA MET A 434 6.57 -16.33 -5.71
C MET A 434 5.63 -17.09 -4.76
N GLU A 435 6.23 -17.85 -3.85
CA GLU A 435 5.48 -18.37 -2.73
C GLU A 435 5.05 -17.21 -1.82
N ASN A 436 3.82 -17.30 -1.32
CA ASN A 436 3.34 -16.33 -0.34
C ASN A 436 4.04 -16.60 1.00
N THR A 437 5.14 -15.87 1.26
CA THR A 437 5.93 -16.03 2.50
C THR A 437 5.13 -15.70 3.75
N ASP A 438 4.15 -14.80 3.66
CA ASP A 438 3.23 -14.50 4.76
C ASP A 438 2.29 -15.68 5.07
N GLY A 439 2.02 -16.55 4.10
CA GLY A 439 1.28 -17.80 4.32
C GLY A 439 2.04 -18.79 5.22
N ALA A 440 3.37 -18.86 5.09
CA ALA A 440 4.22 -19.66 5.95
C ALA A 440 4.22 -19.13 7.40
N ALA A 441 4.19 -17.82 7.59
CA ALA A 441 4.08 -17.18 8.90
C ALA A 441 2.74 -17.52 9.59
N VAL A 442 1.63 -17.45 8.86
CA VAL A 442 0.31 -17.87 9.38
C VAL A 442 0.28 -19.36 9.77
N LEU A 443 0.86 -20.22 8.93
CA LEU A 443 1.00 -21.65 9.24
C LEU A 443 1.85 -21.90 10.50
N ASN A 444 2.90 -21.12 10.72
CA ASN A 444 3.71 -21.20 11.92
C ASN A 444 2.95 -20.70 13.15
N MET A 445 2.21 -19.60 13.05
CA MET A 445 1.33 -19.12 14.13
C MET A 445 0.24 -20.13 14.50
N LEU A 446 -0.29 -20.88 13.52
CA LEU A 446 -1.26 -21.97 13.77
C LEU A 446 -0.61 -23.19 14.44
N LYS A 447 0.67 -23.47 14.17
CA LYS A 447 1.41 -24.55 14.83
C LYS A 447 1.72 -24.25 16.31
N ASP A 448 1.93 -22.97 16.62
CA ASP A 448 2.21 -22.51 17.99
C ASP A 448 0.95 -22.41 18.87
N ASP A 449 -0.27 -22.57 18.31
CA ASP A 449 -1.54 -22.57 19.03
C ASP A 449 -2.32 -23.91 18.83
N PRO A 450 -2.11 -24.91 19.71
CA PRO A 450 -2.72 -26.23 19.59
C PRO A 450 -4.26 -26.20 19.58
N SER A 451 -4.90 -25.20 20.19
CA SER A 451 -6.37 -25.10 20.25
C SER A 451 -6.98 -24.73 18.87
N LYS A 452 -6.17 -24.17 17.95
CA LYS A 452 -6.60 -23.79 16.59
C LYS A 452 -6.29 -24.86 15.54
N GLN A 453 -5.42 -25.84 15.86
CA GLN A 453 -5.16 -26.99 14.99
C GLN A 453 -6.38 -27.91 14.87
N GLN A 454 -7.16 -28.07 15.92
CA GLN A 454 -8.37 -28.91 15.90
C GLN A 454 -9.47 -28.36 14.98
N ALA A 455 -9.62 -27.03 14.89
CA ALA A 455 -10.62 -26.39 14.03
C ALA A 455 -10.25 -26.45 12.53
N SER A 456 -8.97 -26.51 12.18
CA SER A 456 -8.51 -26.66 10.78
C SER A 456 -8.61 -28.12 10.32
N VAL A 457 -8.27 -29.08 11.17
CA VAL A 457 -8.39 -30.52 10.88
C VAL A 457 -9.86 -30.95 10.70
N GLU A 458 -10.80 -30.36 11.46
CA GLU A 458 -12.23 -30.59 11.22
C GLU A 458 -12.73 -30.03 9.88
N LYS A 459 -12.21 -28.88 9.43
CA LYS A 459 -12.57 -28.32 8.11
C LYS A 459 -11.98 -29.11 6.96
N ASP A 460 -10.74 -29.56 7.06
CA ASP A 460 -10.09 -30.37 6.03
C ASP A 460 -10.70 -31.78 5.95
N ASN A 461 -11.12 -32.35 7.08
CA ASN A 461 -11.90 -33.60 7.09
C ASN A 461 -13.29 -33.47 6.47
N ILE A 462 -13.94 -32.29 6.59
CA ILE A 462 -15.21 -32.00 5.92
C ILE A 462 -15.00 -31.81 4.42
N ALA A 463 -13.92 -31.18 3.98
CA ALA A 463 -13.60 -31.00 2.56
C ALA A 463 -13.24 -32.32 1.88
N THR A 464 -12.45 -33.19 2.55
CA THR A 464 -12.06 -34.51 2.01
C THR A 464 -13.21 -35.51 1.94
N VAL A 465 -14.21 -35.39 2.82
CA VAL A 465 -15.44 -36.23 2.77
C VAL A 465 -16.39 -35.79 1.66
N LEU A 466 -16.28 -34.53 1.19
CA LEU A 466 -17.13 -34.01 0.08
C LEU A 466 -16.59 -34.35 -1.32
N GLU A 467 -15.34 -34.80 -1.44
CA GLU A 467 -14.74 -35.21 -2.74
C GLU A 467 -14.88 -36.72 -3.06
N HIS A 468 -15.37 -37.56 -2.14
CA HIS A 468 -15.57 -38.98 -2.36
C HIS A 468 -17.00 -39.39 -2.09
N ASP A 469 -17.90 -39.20 -3.01
CA ASP A 469 -19.18 -39.88 -3.26
C ASP A 469 -20.29 -38.90 -3.67
N GLY A 470 -20.45 -38.73 -4.98
CA GLY A 470 -21.54 -37.91 -5.57
C GLY A 470 -22.96 -38.47 -5.35
N ASP A 471 -23.13 -39.69 -4.80
CA ASP A 471 -24.44 -40.31 -4.61
C ASP A 471 -24.96 -40.31 -3.16
N SER A 472 -24.11 -39.97 -2.17
CA SER A 472 -24.52 -39.95 -0.75
C SER A 472 -25.10 -38.59 -0.31
N LEU A 473 -24.88 -37.51 -1.06
CA LEU A 473 -25.28 -36.15 -0.68
C LEU A 473 -26.81 -35.95 -0.66
N LEU A 474 -27.54 -36.67 -1.51
CA LEU A 474 -29.03 -36.61 -1.57
C LEU A 474 -29.69 -37.26 -0.34
N LEU A 475 -29.07 -38.25 0.28
CA LEU A 475 -29.59 -38.94 1.48
C LEU A 475 -29.42 -38.14 2.76
N TYR A 476 -28.33 -37.35 2.89
CA TYR A 476 -28.07 -36.51 4.08
C TYR A 476 -28.87 -35.20 4.08
N ILE A 477 -29.13 -34.60 2.93
CA ILE A 477 -30.03 -33.44 2.81
C ILE A 477 -31.48 -33.84 3.16
N GLY A 478 -31.89 -35.03 2.79
CA GLY A 478 -33.22 -35.58 3.16
C GLY A 478 -33.36 -35.82 4.67
N ALA A 479 -32.33 -36.33 5.33
CA ALA A 479 -32.33 -36.55 6.78
C ALA A 479 -32.30 -35.25 7.60
N GLY A 480 -31.55 -34.25 7.18
CA GLY A 480 -31.49 -32.94 7.83
C GLY A 480 -32.80 -32.16 7.72
N LEU A 481 -33.47 -32.22 6.56
CA LEU A 481 -34.79 -31.61 6.38
C LEU A 481 -35.89 -32.29 7.20
N LEU A 482 -35.85 -33.61 7.33
CA LEU A 482 -36.81 -34.38 8.16
C LEU A 482 -36.62 -34.06 9.65
N ALA A 483 -35.38 -33.90 10.13
CA ALA A 483 -35.10 -33.48 11.51
C ALA A 483 -35.59 -32.06 11.80
N ALA A 484 -35.39 -31.13 10.89
CA ALA A 484 -35.88 -29.75 11.04
C ALA A 484 -37.42 -29.67 11.03
N VAL A 485 -38.09 -30.45 10.21
CA VAL A 485 -39.56 -30.53 10.20
C VAL A 485 -40.12 -31.16 11.45
N ALA A 486 -39.44 -32.17 12.02
CA ALA A 486 -39.83 -32.80 13.27
C ALA A 486 -39.71 -31.82 14.47
N VAL A 487 -38.65 -31.00 14.52
CA VAL A 487 -38.47 -29.99 15.56
C VAL A 487 -39.52 -28.89 15.46
N VAL A 488 -39.84 -28.44 14.27
CA VAL A 488 -40.88 -27.40 14.05
C VAL A 488 -42.27 -27.95 14.41
N ALA A 489 -42.58 -29.19 14.03
CA ALA A 489 -43.84 -29.87 14.42
C ALA A 489 -43.95 -30.06 15.92
N PHE A 490 -42.86 -30.40 16.60
CA PHE A 490 -42.81 -30.54 18.07
C PHE A 490 -43.04 -29.18 18.77
N LEU A 491 -42.43 -28.14 18.28
CA LEU A 491 -42.60 -26.76 18.82
C LEU A 491 -44.02 -26.22 18.55
N MET A 492 -44.64 -26.53 17.44
CA MET A 492 -46.04 -26.15 17.14
C MET A 492 -47.03 -26.95 17.99
N ARG A 493 -46.78 -28.25 18.32
CA ARG A 493 -47.60 -29.02 19.25
C ARG A 493 -47.52 -28.46 20.67
N ARG A 494 -46.36 -28.03 21.15
CA ARG A 494 -46.21 -27.38 22.47
C ARG A 494 -46.97 -26.06 22.57
N ARG A 495 -47.05 -25.26 21.50
CA ARG A 495 -47.83 -24.01 21.48
C ARG A 495 -49.35 -24.26 21.49
N LYS A 496 -49.83 -25.32 20.87
CA LYS A 496 -51.28 -25.67 20.96
C LYS A 496 -51.71 -26.25 22.29
N GLY A 497 -50.81 -26.93 23.03
CA GLY A 497 -51.06 -27.45 24.36
C GLY A 497 -51.11 -26.37 25.45
N ALA A 498 -50.60 -25.19 25.21
CA ALA A 498 -50.60 -24.05 26.17
C ALA A 498 -51.85 -23.14 26.04
N GLN A 499 -52.68 -23.32 24.99
CA GLN A 499 -53.92 -22.54 24.80
C GLN A 499 -55.20 -23.25 25.28
N ILE A 500 -55.12 -24.45 25.89
CA ILE A 500 -56.27 -25.19 26.40
C ILE A 500 -56.26 -25.29 27.96
N ARG A 501 -55.45 -24.47 28.61
CA ARG A 501 -55.53 -24.27 30.06
C ARG A 501 -55.43 -22.78 30.38
N ASN A 502 -56.56 -22.11 30.15
CA ASN A 502 -57.05 -20.92 30.88
C ASN A 502 -58.54 -20.80 30.60
#